data_f65e4c644ae28f126cb64f8b30a33afe
#
_entry.id   f65e4c644ae28f126cb64f8b30a33afe
#
_cell.length_a   1.000
_cell.length_b   1.000
_cell.length_c   1.000
_cell.angle_alpha   90.00
_cell.angle_beta   90.00
_cell.angle_gamma   90.00
#
_symmetry.space_group_name_H-M   'P 1'
#
loop_
_entity.id
_entity.type
_entity.pdbx_description
1 polymer ?
#
loop_
_entity_poly.entity_id
_entity_poly.type
_entity_poly.pdbx_seq_one_letter_code
_entity_poly.pdbx_strand_id
1 'polypeptide(L)'
;MRQYLKKSNVEIEVLNDGAELVSLKVNGKEQMWDRNPEYWAKTSPVLFPFIGTIKDGQYNYNGKEYVMDTRHGFARDMQFNLSNKGEDFLEFLLSSSTETLKNYPFEFDFYITYRILKNGVAIEYRVENKTDGDMYFSVGAHPAFKLDTSNNKVIQDYYIEFENKETLDRLP
;
A
#
# COMPACT_ATOMS: atom_id res chain seq x y z
N MET A 1 -7.82 -12.01 7.35
CA MET A 1 -7.19 -13.28 6.90
C MET A 1 -5.78 -12.99 6.45
N ARG A 2 -4.87 -13.98 6.47
CA ARG A 2 -3.48 -13.84 6.00
C ARG A 2 -3.22 -14.75 4.83
N GLN A 3 -2.49 -14.28 3.84
CA GLN A 3 -2.03 -15.04 2.70
C GLN A 3 -0.51 -15.19 2.77
N TYR A 4 -0.03 -16.36 2.42
CA TYR A 4 1.39 -16.70 2.47
C TYR A 4 1.83 -17.20 1.11
N LEU A 5 3.01 -16.76 0.67
CA LEU A 5 3.66 -17.22 -0.55
C LEU A 5 5.16 -17.36 -0.32
N LYS A 6 5.72 -18.45 -0.83
CA LYS A 6 7.17 -18.71 -0.79
C LYS A 6 7.63 -19.20 -2.15
N LYS A 7 8.73 -18.64 -2.64
CA LYS A 7 9.45 -19.13 -3.82
C LYS A 7 10.95 -18.97 -3.58
N SER A 8 11.67 -20.08 -3.71
CA SER A 8 13.11 -20.11 -3.45
C SER A 8 13.47 -19.57 -2.06
N ASN A 9 14.28 -18.52 -1.98
CA ASN A 9 14.74 -17.87 -0.76
C ASN A 9 13.90 -16.66 -0.33
N VAL A 10 12.79 -16.36 -1.01
CA VAL A 10 11.90 -15.26 -0.70
C VAL A 10 10.58 -15.78 -0.17
N GLU A 11 10.12 -15.19 0.92
CA GLU A 11 8.83 -15.48 1.56
C GLU A 11 8.09 -14.17 1.83
N ILE A 12 6.80 -14.13 1.56
CA ILE A 12 5.94 -12.98 1.86
C ILE A 12 4.71 -13.40 2.63
N GLU A 13 4.23 -12.49 3.48
CA GLU A 13 2.95 -12.59 4.16
C GLU A 13 2.16 -11.30 3.93
N VAL A 14 0.93 -11.44 3.45
CA VAL A 14 0.04 -10.32 3.10
C VAL A 14 -1.29 -10.50 3.83
N LEU A 15 -1.78 -9.43 4.47
CA LEU A 15 -3.12 -9.40 5.06
C LEU A 15 -4.15 -9.12 3.97
N ASN A 16 -5.36 -9.69 4.10
CA ASN A 16 -6.49 -9.26 3.28
C ASN A 16 -6.93 -7.82 3.63
N ASP A 17 -6.76 -7.42 4.89
CA ASP A 17 -7.06 -6.05 5.34
C ASP A 17 -6.00 -5.10 4.78
N GLY A 18 -6.44 -4.19 3.90
CA GLY A 18 -5.59 -3.26 3.17
C GLY A 18 -4.70 -3.92 2.10
N ALA A 19 -4.85 -5.22 1.84
CA ALA A 19 -3.88 -6.03 1.08
C ALA A 19 -2.44 -5.74 1.54
N GLU A 20 -2.22 -5.54 2.85
CA GLU A 20 -0.98 -5.03 3.41
C GLU A 20 0.11 -6.12 3.48
N LEU A 21 1.26 -5.87 2.87
CA LEU A 21 2.46 -6.68 3.02
C LEU A 21 3.01 -6.51 4.44
N VAL A 22 2.99 -7.57 5.25
CA VAL A 22 3.38 -7.52 6.67
C VAL A 22 4.65 -8.28 7.00
N SER A 23 5.13 -9.11 6.07
CA SER A 23 6.42 -9.77 6.17
C SER A 23 7.02 -9.97 4.79
N LEU A 24 8.30 -9.70 4.65
CA LEU A 24 9.14 -10.04 3.51
C LEU A 24 10.44 -10.62 4.05
N LYS A 25 10.64 -11.92 3.87
CA LYS A 25 11.90 -12.57 4.24
C LYS A 25 12.71 -12.92 3.00
N VAL A 26 13.99 -12.56 3.04
CA VAL A 26 14.99 -12.96 2.04
C VAL A 26 16.07 -13.75 2.74
N ASN A 27 16.32 -14.97 2.31
CA ASN A 27 17.22 -15.92 3.00
C ASN A 27 16.87 -16.10 4.49
N GLY A 28 15.57 -16.11 4.83
CA GLY A 28 15.08 -16.23 6.20
C GLY A 28 15.19 -14.98 7.06
N LYS A 29 15.80 -13.88 6.56
CA LYS A 29 15.94 -12.60 7.28
C LYS A 29 14.76 -11.68 6.95
N GLU A 30 14.04 -11.23 8.01
CA GLU A 30 12.93 -10.27 7.88
C GLU A 30 13.45 -8.90 7.46
N GLN A 31 12.78 -8.31 6.46
CA GLN A 31 13.09 -7.01 5.88
C GLN A 31 12.09 -5.92 6.29
N MET A 32 10.90 -6.31 6.76
CA MET A 32 9.83 -5.36 7.08
C MET A 32 9.82 -5.00 8.57
N TRP A 33 9.28 -3.82 8.87
CA TRP A 33 8.95 -3.37 10.22
C TRP A 33 7.97 -4.33 10.91
N ASP A 34 8.13 -4.57 12.20
CA ASP A 34 7.42 -5.59 12.97
C ASP A 34 6.04 -5.17 13.49
N ARG A 35 5.55 -3.98 13.11
CA ARG A 35 4.24 -3.43 13.52
C ARG A 35 4.12 -3.20 15.02
N ASN A 36 5.21 -2.86 15.71
CA ASN A 36 5.14 -2.56 17.13
C ASN A 36 4.15 -1.39 17.38
N PRO A 37 3.01 -1.64 18.08
CA PRO A 37 1.96 -0.63 18.25
C PRO A 37 2.36 0.55 19.11
N GLU A 38 3.47 0.44 19.87
CA GLU A 38 4.03 1.56 20.63
C GLU A 38 4.50 2.68 19.71
N TYR A 39 4.93 2.34 18.48
CA TYR A 39 5.45 3.29 17.51
C TYR A 39 4.54 3.41 16.28
N TRP A 40 4.28 2.30 15.61
CA TRP A 40 3.44 2.28 14.42
C TRP A 40 2.91 0.87 14.11
N ALA A 41 1.58 0.70 14.19
CA ALA A 41 0.90 -0.60 14.08
C ALA A 41 0.68 -1.08 12.62
N LYS A 42 1.20 -0.39 11.63
CA LYS A 42 1.17 -0.78 10.20
C LYS A 42 2.58 -1.17 9.72
N THR A 43 2.68 -1.77 8.55
CA THR A 43 3.97 -2.16 7.93
C THR A 43 4.14 -1.53 6.56
N SER A 44 3.17 -1.73 5.66
CA SER A 44 3.23 -1.26 4.27
C SER A 44 1.84 -0.95 3.74
N PRO A 45 1.11 -0.02 4.35
CA PRO A 45 -0.24 0.30 3.90
C PRO A 45 -0.23 0.93 2.51
N VAL A 46 -1.23 0.58 1.70
CA VAL A 46 -1.51 1.25 0.44
C VAL A 46 -2.21 2.58 0.67
N LEU A 47 -1.96 3.54 -0.20
CA LEU A 47 -2.57 4.87 -0.19
C LEU A 47 -3.46 5.00 -1.43
N PHE A 48 -4.79 5.01 -1.24
CA PHE A 48 -5.78 5.12 -2.30
C PHE A 48 -7.15 5.48 -1.73
N PRO A 49 -7.96 6.33 -2.37
CA PRO A 49 -7.70 7.02 -3.66
C PRO A 49 -6.96 8.35 -3.52
N PHE A 50 -6.51 8.73 -2.34
CA PHE A 50 -5.76 9.96 -2.08
C PHE A 50 -4.47 9.67 -1.32
N ILE A 51 -3.42 10.46 -1.61
CA ILE A 51 -2.16 10.47 -0.86
C ILE A 51 -2.17 11.71 0.06
N GLY A 52 -1.91 11.52 1.35
CA GLY A 52 -1.95 12.60 2.33
C GLY A 52 -3.34 12.82 2.91
N THR A 53 -3.59 14.02 3.38
CA THR A 53 -4.87 14.47 3.95
C THR A 53 -5.48 15.51 3.04
N ILE A 54 -6.76 15.39 2.74
CA ILE A 54 -7.49 16.41 2.00
C ILE A 54 -7.73 17.61 2.93
N LYS A 55 -7.53 18.81 2.42
CA LYS A 55 -7.78 20.04 3.16
C LYS A 55 -9.22 20.04 3.68
N ASP A 56 -9.39 20.33 4.97
CA ASP A 56 -10.67 20.36 5.67
C ASP A 56 -11.46 19.02 5.64
N GLY A 57 -10.81 17.92 5.20
CA GLY A 57 -11.43 16.59 5.15
C GLY A 57 -12.52 16.44 4.08
N GLN A 58 -12.61 17.35 3.11
CA GLN A 58 -13.70 17.35 2.12
C GLN A 58 -13.25 17.89 0.77
N TYR A 59 -13.94 17.49 -0.29
CA TYR A 59 -13.70 17.96 -1.65
C TYR A 59 -15.00 18.07 -2.45
N ASN A 60 -14.98 18.86 -3.53
CA ASN A 60 -16.12 19.02 -4.43
C ASN A 60 -15.87 18.29 -5.76
N TYR A 61 -16.87 17.55 -6.21
CA TYR A 61 -16.89 16.95 -7.53
C TYR A 61 -18.29 17.10 -8.14
N ASN A 62 -18.35 17.65 -9.37
CA ASN A 62 -19.61 17.90 -10.10
C ASN A 62 -20.67 18.67 -9.25
N GLY A 63 -20.23 19.66 -8.48
CA GLY A 63 -21.12 20.50 -7.67
C GLY A 63 -21.64 19.85 -6.38
N LYS A 64 -21.18 18.65 -6.05
CA LYS A 64 -21.50 17.95 -4.82
C LYS A 64 -20.27 17.82 -3.94
N GLU A 65 -20.45 18.06 -2.62
CA GLU A 65 -19.42 17.88 -1.62
C GLU A 65 -19.33 16.40 -1.17
N TYR A 66 -18.10 15.92 -1.00
CA TYR A 66 -17.77 14.58 -0.50
C TYR A 66 -16.80 14.70 0.66
N VAL A 67 -17.04 13.89 1.70
CA VAL A 67 -16.19 13.82 2.89
C VAL A 67 -15.13 12.73 2.69
N MET A 68 -13.87 13.07 2.94
CA MET A 68 -12.74 12.15 3.01
C MET A 68 -11.84 12.58 4.16
N ASP A 69 -12.29 12.30 5.36
CA ASP A 69 -11.62 12.65 6.62
C ASP A 69 -10.48 11.70 6.99
N THR A 70 -10.33 10.62 6.23
CA THR A 70 -9.25 9.65 6.43
C THR A 70 -7.94 10.12 5.77
N ARG A 71 -6.86 10.04 6.52
CA ARG A 71 -5.53 10.25 5.96
C ARG A 71 -5.17 9.10 5.02
N HIS A 72 -4.72 9.40 3.80
CA HIS A 72 -4.30 8.45 2.76
C HIS A 72 -5.44 7.64 2.13
N GLY A 73 -6.66 8.15 2.14
CA GLY A 73 -7.83 7.48 1.62
C GLY A 73 -8.28 6.29 2.48
N PHE A 74 -9.11 5.42 1.92
CA PHE A 74 -9.79 4.35 2.67
C PHE A 74 -9.24 2.94 2.41
N ALA A 75 -8.57 2.69 1.28
CA ALA A 75 -8.23 1.33 0.86
C ALA A 75 -7.40 0.56 1.89
N ARG A 76 -6.51 1.25 2.62
CA ARG A 76 -5.67 0.67 3.67
C ARG A 76 -6.43 0.06 4.85
N ASP A 77 -7.68 0.44 5.03
CA ASP A 77 -8.54 0.01 6.12
C ASP A 77 -9.73 -0.84 5.63
N MET A 78 -9.75 -1.17 4.32
CA MET A 78 -10.75 -2.03 3.70
C MET A 78 -10.24 -3.46 3.48
N GLN A 79 -11.16 -4.40 3.43
CA GLN A 79 -10.85 -5.79 3.16
C GLN A 79 -10.78 -6.05 1.66
N PHE A 80 -9.64 -6.53 1.19
CA PHE A 80 -9.44 -7.01 -0.17
C PHE A 80 -9.74 -8.51 -0.26
N ASN A 81 -10.26 -8.93 -1.41
CA ASN A 81 -10.42 -10.33 -1.74
C ASN A 81 -9.16 -10.84 -2.46
N LEU A 82 -8.69 -12.03 -2.13
CA LEU A 82 -7.69 -12.72 -2.95
C LEU A 82 -8.37 -13.11 -4.26
N SER A 83 -8.07 -12.38 -5.35
CA SER A 83 -8.69 -12.58 -6.66
C SER A 83 -7.98 -13.66 -7.47
N ASN A 84 -6.66 -13.75 -7.31
CA ASN A 84 -5.86 -14.74 -8.02
C ASN A 84 -4.59 -15.11 -7.24
N LYS A 85 -4.08 -16.33 -7.49
CA LYS A 85 -2.86 -16.85 -6.88
C LYS A 85 -2.15 -17.79 -7.83
N GLY A 86 -0.85 -17.60 -8.01
CA GLY A 86 0.04 -18.48 -8.76
C GLY A 86 1.18 -19.01 -7.91
N GLU A 87 2.14 -19.63 -8.55
CA GLU A 87 3.34 -20.16 -7.88
C GLU A 87 4.26 -19.05 -7.35
N ASP A 88 4.17 -17.84 -7.92
CA ASP A 88 5.06 -16.72 -7.59
C ASP A 88 4.32 -15.41 -7.34
N PHE A 89 2.99 -15.40 -7.33
CA PHE A 89 2.23 -14.19 -7.08
C PHE A 89 0.95 -14.41 -6.28
N LEU A 90 0.53 -13.33 -5.61
CA LEU A 90 -0.78 -13.14 -4.98
C LEU A 90 -1.39 -11.87 -5.55
N GLU A 91 -2.62 -11.93 -6.04
CA GLU A 91 -3.37 -10.76 -6.50
C GLU A 91 -4.60 -10.53 -5.62
N PHE A 92 -4.75 -9.31 -5.15
CA PHE A 92 -5.85 -8.87 -4.30
C PHE A 92 -6.70 -7.84 -5.04
N LEU A 93 -8.00 -7.89 -4.82
CA LEU A 93 -8.99 -7.00 -5.43
C LEU A 93 -9.83 -6.29 -4.36
N LEU A 94 -9.94 -4.98 -4.50
CA LEU A 94 -10.94 -4.13 -3.87
C LEU A 94 -11.81 -3.51 -4.98
N SER A 95 -13.09 -3.86 -5.02
CA SER A 95 -14.07 -3.21 -5.89
C SER A 95 -14.80 -2.10 -5.14
N SER A 96 -15.23 -1.08 -5.88
CA SER A 96 -16.15 -0.08 -5.35
C SER A 96 -17.41 -0.72 -4.77
N SER A 97 -18.01 -0.06 -3.81
CA SER A 97 -19.20 -0.51 -3.11
C SER A 97 -20.10 0.68 -2.78
N THR A 98 -21.32 0.41 -2.33
CA THR A 98 -22.21 1.47 -1.85
C THR A 98 -21.59 2.30 -0.72
N GLU A 99 -20.67 1.72 0.05
CA GLU A 99 -19.96 2.43 1.11
C GLU A 99 -18.89 3.35 0.53
N THR A 100 -18.05 2.87 -0.39
CA THR A 100 -17.01 3.71 -1.01
C THR A 100 -17.61 4.86 -1.83
N LEU A 101 -18.74 4.62 -2.51
CA LEU A 101 -19.42 5.62 -3.34
C LEU A 101 -19.98 6.81 -2.55
N LYS A 102 -20.17 6.68 -1.22
CA LYS A 102 -20.57 7.81 -0.38
C LYS A 102 -19.49 8.89 -0.30
N ASN A 103 -18.24 8.46 -0.24
CA ASN A 103 -17.07 9.31 -0.03
C ASN A 103 -16.23 9.52 -1.29
N TYR A 104 -16.38 8.63 -2.27
CA TYR A 104 -15.63 8.64 -3.51
C TYR A 104 -16.53 8.17 -4.67
N PRO A 105 -17.11 9.12 -5.46
CA PRO A 105 -18.21 8.82 -6.39
C PRO A 105 -17.77 8.20 -7.72
N PHE A 106 -16.87 7.24 -7.66
CA PHE A 106 -16.36 6.53 -8.83
C PHE A 106 -16.44 5.03 -8.60
N GLU A 107 -16.91 4.32 -9.61
CA GLU A 107 -16.86 2.87 -9.65
C GLU A 107 -15.48 2.41 -10.15
N PHE A 108 -14.87 1.49 -9.43
CA PHE A 108 -13.52 1.03 -9.72
C PHE A 108 -13.31 -0.43 -9.32
N ASP A 109 -12.31 -1.03 -9.96
CA ASP A 109 -11.61 -2.21 -9.45
C ASP A 109 -10.16 -1.85 -9.21
N PHE A 110 -9.70 -2.03 -7.97
CA PHE A 110 -8.32 -1.77 -7.58
C PHE A 110 -7.62 -3.08 -7.23
N TYR A 111 -6.59 -3.42 -8.01
CA TYR A 111 -5.79 -4.62 -7.84
C TYR A 111 -4.42 -4.30 -7.27
N ILE A 112 -3.97 -5.16 -6.34
CA ILE A 112 -2.61 -5.16 -5.82
C ILE A 112 -2.03 -6.54 -6.04
N THR A 113 -0.98 -6.65 -6.85
CA THR A 113 -0.29 -7.91 -7.13
C THR A 113 1.09 -7.91 -6.51
N TYR A 114 1.34 -8.88 -5.67
CA TYR A 114 2.66 -9.18 -5.10
C TYR A 114 3.29 -10.33 -5.88
N ARG A 115 4.40 -10.06 -6.55
CA ARG A 115 5.14 -11.07 -7.33
C ARG A 115 6.53 -11.29 -6.76
N ILE A 116 6.84 -12.53 -6.39
CA ILE A 116 8.18 -12.88 -5.93
C ILE A 116 9.15 -12.87 -7.10
N LEU A 117 10.23 -12.13 -6.94
CA LEU A 117 11.38 -12.05 -7.82
C LEU A 117 12.55 -12.88 -7.24
N LYS A 118 13.68 -12.92 -7.96
CA LYS A 118 14.87 -13.67 -7.52
C LYS A 118 15.37 -13.25 -6.12
N ASN A 119 15.36 -11.95 -5.81
CA ASN A 119 15.91 -11.41 -4.56
C ASN A 119 14.97 -10.39 -3.89
N GLY A 120 13.65 -10.50 -4.09
CA GLY A 120 12.71 -9.56 -3.51
C GLY A 120 11.29 -9.76 -4.03
N VAL A 121 10.50 -8.72 -3.97
CA VAL A 121 9.10 -8.71 -4.41
C VAL A 121 8.83 -7.47 -5.27
N ALA A 122 8.12 -7.66 -6.38
CA ALA A 122 7.48 -6.57 -7.10
C ALA A 122 6.07 -6.36 -6.58
N ILE A 123 5.66 -5.12 -6.43
CA ILE A 123 4.30 -4.73 -6.07
C ILE A 123 3.73 -3.93 -7.23
N GLU A 124 2.68 -4.46 -7.84
CA GLU A 124 2.02 -3.86 -8.99
C GLU A 124 0.65 -3.33 -8.56
N TYR A 125 0.34 -2.09 -8.91
CA TYR A 125 -0.95 -1.46 -8.70
C TYR A 125 -1.65 -1.30 -10.05
N ARG A 126 -2.88 -1.81 -10.15
CA ARG A 126 -3.73 -1.65 -11.33
C ARG A 126 -5.09 -1.12 -10.89
N VAL A 127 -5.47 0.01 -11.43
CA VAL A 127 -6.77 0.64 -11.17
C VAL A 127 -7.57 0.63 -12.47
N GLU A 128 -8.71 0.00 -12.44
CA GLU A 128 -9.66 -0.02 -13.56
C GLU A 128 -10.82 0.92 -13.25
N ASN A 129 -11.00 1.94 -14.08
CA ASN A 129 -12.15 2.81 -14.02
C ASN A 129 -13.38 2.06 -14.57
N LYS A 130 -14.41 1.93 -13.74
CA LYS A 130 -15.70 1.33 -14.11
C LYS A 130 -16.79 2.40 -14.26
N THR A 131 -16.47 3.67 -13.95
CA THR A 131 -17.38 4.81 -14.11
C THR A 131 -17.43 5.23 -15.58
N ASP A 132 -18.58 5.69 -16.04
CA ASP A 132 -18.69 6.41 -17.31
C ASP A 132 -17.99 7.77 -17.17
N GLY A 133 -16.91 7.99 -17.93
CA GLY A 133 -16.12 9.22 -17.91
C GLY A 133 -14.83 9.13 -17.11
N ASP A 134 -14.31 10.28 -16.71
CA ASP A 134 -13.02 10.39 -16.02
C ASP A 134 -13.12 10.07 -14.54
N MET A 135 -12.16 9.29 -14.04
CA MET A 135 -11.96 9.01 -12.62
C MET A 135 -10.63 9.60 -12.14
N TYR A 136 -10.67 10.36 -11.05
CA TYR A 136 -9.51 11.06 -10.51
C TYR A 136 -9.03 10.36 -9.24
N PHE A 137 -7.79 9.91 -9.22
CA PHE A 137 -7.19 9.22 -8.07
C PHE A 137 -5.69 9.46 -7.95
N SER A 138 -5.18 9.17 -6.78
CA SER A 138 -3.75 8.95 -6.52
C SER A 138 -3.55 7.58 -5.91
N VAL A 139 -2.42 6.96 -6.20
CA VAL A 139 -2.01 5.71 -5.56
C VAL A 139 -0.58 5.83 -5.06
N GLY A 140 -0.31 5.28 -3.88
CA GLY A 140 1.02 5.25 -3.31
C GLY A 140 1.23 4.09 -2.35
N ALA A 141 2.48 3.92 -1.94
CA ALA A 141 2.90 2.94 -0.96
C ALA A 141 3.57 3.62 0.24
N HIS A 142 3.43 3.00 1.40
CA HIS A 142 4.06 3.49 2.64
C HIS A 142 4.81 2.35 3.36
N PRO A 143 5.83 1.73 2.72
CA PRO A 143 6.56 0.63 3.32
C PRO A 143 7.48 1.11 4.45
N ALA A 144 7.51 0.38 5.56
CA ALA A 144 8.51 0.51 6.60
C ALA A 144 9.45 -0.69 6.59
N PHE A 145 10.73 -0.44 6.50
CA PHE A 145 11.76 -1.44 6.49
C PHE A 145 12.39 -1.61 7.87
N LYS A 146 12.74 -2.84 8.20
CA LYS A 146 13.49 -3.15 9.41
C LYS A 146 14.96 -2.81 9.21
N LEU A 147 15.49 -1.92 10.04
CA LEU A 147 16.91 -1.63 10.05
C LEU A 147 17.68 -2.75 10.77
N ASP A 148 18.82 -3.12 10.22
CA ASP A 148 19.74 -4.05 10.87
C ASP A 148 20.60 -3.29 11.88
N THR A 149 20.23 -3.38 13.16
CA THR A 149 20.98 -2.75 14.24
C THR A 149 22.07 -3.65 14.82
N SER A 150 22.39 -4.79 14.17
CA SER A 150 23.52 -5.63 14.54
C SER A 150 24.85 -4.87 14.34
N ASN A 151 25.90 -5.30 15.06
CA ASN A 151 27.23 -4.70 14.98
C ASN A 151 27.29 -3.20 15.28
N ASN A 152 26.47 -2.74 16.24
CA ASN A 152 26.40 -1.34 16.71
C ASN A 152 25.99 -0.33 15.62
N LYS A 153 25.33 -0.77 14.56
CA LYS A 153 24.74 0.13 13.56
C LYS A 153 23.62 0.96 14.17
N VAL A 154 23.56 2.22 13.79
CA VAL A 154 22.53 3.19 14.16
C VAL A 154 21.80 3.70 12.93
N ILE A 155 20.68 4.38 13.11
CA ILE A 155 19.86 4.89 12.00
C ILE A 155 20.65 5.81 11.05
N GLN A 156 21.65 6.52 11.56
CA GLN A 156 22.53 7.41 10.81
C GLN A 156 23.46 6.67 9.82
N ASP A 157 23.60 5.34 9.96
CA ASP A 157 24.37 4.51 9.04
C ASP A 157 23.58 4.13 7.77
N TYR A 158 22.31 4.53 7.71
CA TYR A 158 21.39 4.23 6.60
C TYR A 158 21.03 5.49 5.84
N TYR A 159 20.82 5.35 4.56
CA TYR A 159 20.35 6.43 3.68
C TYR A 159 19.39 5.87 2.62
N ILE A 160 18.61 6.77 2.02
CA ILE A 160 17.79 6.46 0.85
C ILE A 160 18.52 7.07 -0.35
N GLU A 161 18.81 6.23 -1.34
CA GLU A 161 19.43 6.67 -2.60
C GLU A 161 18.40 6.66 -3.71
N PHE A 162 18.27 7.78 -4.41
CA PHE A 162 17.44 7.91 -5.59
C PHE A 162 18.29 7.71 -6.84
N GLU A 163 17.72 7.12 -7.89
CA GLU A 163 18.40 6.89 -9.17
C GLU A 163 18.90 8.21 -9.80
N ASN A 164 18.09 9.26 -9.67
CA ASN A 164 18.43 10.59 -10.16
C ASN A 164 18.57 11.56 -8.98
N LYS A 165 19.38 12.61 -9.19
CA LYS A 165 19.48 13.69 -8.21
C LYS A 165 18.14 14.42 -8.10
N GLU A 166 17.57 14.40 -6.91
CA GLU A 166 16.30 15.06 -6.60
C GLU A 166 16.52 16.34 -5.81
N THR A 167 15.66 17.33 -6.04
CA THR A 167 15.48 18.47 -5.13
C THR A 167 14.11 18.32 -4.52
N LEU A 168 14.07 18.01 -3.22
CA LEU A 168 12.83 17.75 -2.49
C LEU A 168 12.47 18.98 -1.67
N ASP A 169 11.35 19.59 -1.99
CA ASP A 169 10.74 20.64 -1.17
C ASP A 169 9.69 20.01 -0.25
N ARG A 170 9.80 20.30 1.05
CA ARG A 170 8.75 19.96 1.99
C ARG A 170 7.67 21.03 1.91
N LEU A 171 6.50 20.68 1.40
CA LEU A 171 5.32 21.52 1.52
C LEU A 171 4.83 21.51 2.97
N PRO A 172 4.48 22.68 3.53
CA PRO A 172 4.02 22.81 4.91
C PRO A 172 2.68 22.12 5.16
#